data_795bd97f10cbf632d266875ba49a0a44
#
_entry.id   795bd97f10cbf632d266875ba49a0a44
#
_cell.length_a   1.000
_cell.length_b   1.000
_cell.length_c   1.000
_cell.angle_alpha   90.00
_cell.angle_beta   90.00
_cell.angle_gamma   90.00
#
_symmetry.space_group_name_H-M   'P 1'
#
loop_
_entity.id
_entity.type
_entity.pdbx_description
1 polymer ?
#
loop_
_entity_poly.entity_id
_entity_poly.type
_entity_poly.pdbx_seq_one_letter_code
_entity_poly.pdbx_strand_id
1 'polypeptide(L)'
;MDDQKNIGKPDGQVVKPEAEAAGTDTRADYVGYLIGDVSRMFRTVYDRRVQPLGLTRAQWRVMTRLNRLESCTQTELAIELEIEKPTLGKLIERLEAKGWVERRADASDARSKRLFLTPAARPLLAEMSQRADEVIEGVFAGIGADESARLRDTLSDIKDNLTVMMDEPLAEDR
;
A
#
# COMPACT_ATOMS: atom_id res chain seq x y z
N MET A 1 10.70 10.81 -58.43
CA MET A 1 11.91 10.29 -57.78
C MET A 1 11.58 10.23 -56.31
N ASP A 2 11.00 9.08 -55.97
CA ASP A 2 10.43 8.75 -54.66
C ASP A 2 11.54 8.35 -53.68
N ASP A 3 11.45 8.88 -52.45
CA ASP A 3 12.08 8.22 -51.29
C ASP A 3 11.15 8.30 -50.08
N GLN A 4 10.28 7.27 -50.02
CA GLN A 4 9.52 6.94 -48.80
C GLN A 4 10.46 6.33 -47.78
N LYS A 5 10.82 7.05 -46.73
CA LYS A 5 11.45 6.50 -45.55
C LYS A 5 10.37 5.80 -44.67
N ASN A 6 10.40 4.49 -44.79
CA ASN A 6 9.71 3.55 -43.93
C ASN A 6 10.33 3.63 -42.51
N ILE A 7 9.57 4.19 -41.53
CA ILE A 7 9.96 4.16 -40.13
C ILE A 7 9.37 2.91 -39.51
N GLY A 8 10.21 1.86 -39.38
CA GLY A 8 9.88 0.64 -38.70
C GLY A 8 9.58 0.89 -37.21
N LYS A 9 8.48 0.33 -36.75
CA LYS A 9 8.16 0.19 -35.32
C LYS A 9 9.23 -0.64 -34.62
N PRO A 10 9.69 -0.28 -33.42
CA PRO A 10 10.48 -1.18 -32.62
C PRO A 10 9.56 -2.26 -32.03
N ASP A 11 9.70 -3.48 -32.48
CA ASP A 11 9.18 -4.67 -31.83
C ASP A 11 9.80 -4.77 -30.44
N GLY A 12 9.00 -4.44 -29.42
CA GLY A 12 9.33 -4.66 -28.02
C GLY A 12 9.30 -6.15 -27.69
N GLN A 13 10.32 -6.87 -28.13
CA GLN A 13 10.55 -8.24 -27.69
C GLN A 13 10.91 -8.20 -26.20
N VAL A 14 9.96 -8.61 -25.35
CA VAL A 14 10.23 -8.91 -23.94
C VAL A 14 11.19 -10.09 -23.91
N VAL A 15 12.48 -9.80 -23.74
CA VAL A 15 13.52 -10.82 -23.53
C VAL A 15 13.23 -11.44 -22.16
N LYS A 16 12.72 -12.67 -22.19
CA LYS A 16 12.69 -13.53 -21.01
C LYS A 16 14.15 -13.85 -20.68
N PRO A 17 14.61 -13.66 -19.45
CA PRO A 17 15.96 -14.12 -19.08
C PRO A 17 15.99 -15.64 -19.20
N GLU A 18 16.86 -16.15 -20.08
CA GLU A 18 17.22 -17.56 -20.12
C GLU A 18 17.91 -17.91 -18.79
N ALA A 19 17.29 -18.82 -18.05
CA ALA A 19 17.81 -19.34 -16.81
C ALA A 19 18.86 -20.41 -17.12
N GLU A 20 20.14 -20.02 -17.04
CA GLU A 20 21.24 -20.98 -16.82
C GLU A 20 22.25 -20.36 -15.84
N ALA A 21 22.17 -20.79 -14.57
CA ALA A 21 23.29 -21.23 -13.73
C ALA A 21 22.86 -21.44 -12.27
N ALA A 22 22.90 -22.67 -11.85
CA ALA A 22 23.24 -23.22 -10.54
C ALA A 22 22.80 -22.46 -9.27
N GLY A 23 21.83 -23.02 -8.56
CA GLY A 23 21.62 -22.79 -7.13
C GLY A 23 20.20 -22.40 -6.78
N THR A 24 19.38 -23.38 -6.38
CA THR A 24 18.10 -23.22 -5.68
C THR A 24 17.21 -22.05 -6.14
N ASP A 25 16.80 -22.07 -7.40
CA ASP A 25 15.64 -21.30 -7.84
C ASP A 25 14.39 -21.99 -7.30
N THR A 26 14.01 -21.67 -6.09
CA THR A 26 12.71 -22.04 -5.61
C THR A 26 11.72 -21.02 -6.16
N ARG A 27 10.65 -21.51 -6.81
CA ARG A 27 9.51 -20.67 -7.25
C ARG A 27 9.04 -19.70 -6.16
N ALA A 28 9.29 -20.03 -4.88
CA ALA A 28 9.02 -19.20 -3.72
C ALA A 28 9.81 -17.88 -3.74
N ASP A 29 11.10 -17.89 -4.10
CA ASP A 29 11.90 -16.66 -4.15
C ASP A 29 11.39 -15.69 -5.23
N TYR A 30 11.02 -16.21 -6.40
CA TYR A 30 10.43 -15.40 -7.47
C TYR A 30 9.08 -14.78 -7.05
N VAL A 31 8.21 -15.54 -6.37
CA VAL A 31 6.91 -15.04 -5.90
C VAL A 31 7.08 -13.94 -4.86
N GLY A 32 8.03 -14.07 -3.93
CA GLY A 32 8.32 -13.05 -2.92
C GLY A 32 8.76 -11.72 -3.56
N TYR A 33 9.69 -11.76 -4.52
CA TYR A 33 10.11 -10.57 -5.27
C TYR A 33 8.93 -9.96 -6.05
N LEU A 34 8.11 -10.78 -6.71
CA LEU A 34 6.97 -10.30 -7.48
C LEU A 34 5.93 -9.60 -6.59
N ILE A 35 5.63 -10.15 -5.41
CA ILE A 35 4.76 -9.50 -4.43
C ILE A 35 5.32 -8.13 -4.03
N GLY A 36 6.62 -8.06 -3.75
CA GLY A 36 7.30 -6.82 -3.40
C GLY A 36 7.23 -5.77 -4.51
N ASP A 37 7.50 -6.17 -5.74
CA ASP A 37 7.44 -5.29 -6.91
C ASP A 37 6.03 -4.80 -7.20
N VAL A 38 5.06 -5.69 -7.23
CA VAL A 38 3.64 -5.34 -7.42
C VAL A 38 3.20 -4.35 -6.35
N SER A 39 3.48 -4.63 -5.07
CA SER A 39 3.15 -3.73 -3.96
C SER A 39 3.80 -2.35 -4.11
N ARG A 40 5.07 -2.29 -4.53
CA ARG A 40 5.80 -1.03 -4.79
C ARG A 40 5.18 -0.26 -5.95
N MET A 41 4.85 -0.94 -7.05
CA MET A 41 4.25 -0.34 -8.24
C MET A 41 2.84 0.19 -7.96
N PHE A 42 2.01 -0.56 -7.25
CA PHE A 42 0.70 -0.11 -6.78
C PHE A 42 0.80 1.22 -6.03
N ARG A 43 1.69 1.27 -5.02
CA ARG A 43 1.90 2.51 -4.25
C ARG A 43 2.35 3.67 -5.15
N THR A 44 3.22 3.42 -6.12
CA THR A 44 3.72 4.46 -7.01
C THR A 44 2.62 5.00 -7.94
N VAL A 45 1.78 4.13 -8.49
CA VAL A 45 0.65 4.54 -9.32
C VAL A 45 -0.36 5.32 -8.48
N TYR A 46 -0.70 4.82 -7.30
CA TYR A 46 -1.65 5.50 -6.41
C TYR A 46 -1.14 6.87 -5.96
N ASP A 47 0.14 7.01 -5.60
CA ASP A 47 0.73 8.31 -5.27
C ASP A 47 0.51 9.35 -6.36
N ARG A 48 0.72 8.97 -7.62
CA ARG A 48 0.50 9.87 -8.76
C ARG A 48 -0.98 10.26 -8.89
N ARG A 49 -1.90 9.35 -8.58
CA ARG A 49 -3.34 9.60 -8.66
C ARG A 49 -3.85 10.52 -7.56
N VAL A 50 -3.28 10.46 -6.35
CA VAL A 50 -3.68 11.31 -5.22
C VAL A 50 -2.88 12.60 -5.10
N GLN A 51 -1.79 12.76 -5.85
CA GLN A 51 -0.99 13.98 -5.86
C GLN A 51 -1.82 15.26 -6.11
N PRO A 52 -2.76 15.29 -7.06
CA PRO A 52 -3.60 16.48 -7.31
C PRO A 52 -4.48 16.85 -6.09
N LEU A 53 -4.69 15.94 -5.14
CA LEU A 53 -5.42 16.21 -3.89
C LEU A 53 -4.53 16.92 -2.84
N GLY A 54 -3.29 17.22 -3.16
CA GLY A 54 -2.35 17.86 -2.23
C GLY A 54 -1.87 16.93 -1.10
N LEU A 55 -1.94 15.63 -1.32
CA LEU A 55 -1.52 14.60 -0.35
C LEU A 55 -0.14 14.05 -0.68
N THR A 56 0.71 13.97 0.35
CA THR A 56 1.95 13.18 0.28
C THR A 56 1.65 11.71 0.56
N ARG A 57 2.59 10.81 0.16
CA ARG A 57 2.51 9.37 0.46
C ARG A 57 2.24 9.10 1.95
N ALA A 58 2.95 9.76 2.83
CA ALA A 58 2.78 9.59 4.26
C ALA A 58 1.39 10.04 4.75
N GLN A 59 0.86 11.14 4.20
CA GLN A 59 -0.47 11.65 4.59
C GLN A 59 -1.59 10.70 4.16
N TRP A 60 -1.61 10.28 2.90
CA TRP A 60 -2.68 9.39 2.46
C TRP A 60 -2.62 8.02 3.15
N ARG A 61 -1.42 7.49 3.46
CA ARG A 61 -1.29 6.26 4.24
C ARG A 61 -1.94 6.37 5.62
N VAL A 62 -1.69 7.47 6.33
CA VAL A 62 -2.33 7.75 7.62
C VAL A 62 -3.84 7.85 7.47
N MET A 63 -4.32 8.64 6.51
CA MET A 63 -5.77 8.83 6.27
C MET A 63 -6.47 7.50 5.95
N THR A 64 -5.91 6.71 5.05
CA THR A 64 -6.47 5.40 4.69
C THR A 64 -6.48 4.44 5.88
N ARG A 65 -5.40 4.41 6.68
CA ARG A 65 -5.33 3.51 7.82
C ARG A 65 -6.31 3.92 8.92
N LEU A 66 -6.40 5.20 9.25
CA LEU A 66 -7.40 5.71 10.21
C LEU A 66 -8.83 5.44 9.75
N ASN A 67 -9.10 5.55 8.45
CA ASN A 67 -10.43 5.24 7.91
C ASN A 67 -10.81 3.76 8.10
N ARG A 68 -9.85 2.85 8.05
CA ARG A 68 -10.08 1.41 8.25
C ARG A 68 -10.19 1.00 9.71
N LEU A 69 -9.45 1.66 10.59
CA LEU A 69 -9.40 1.36 12.02
C LEU A 69 -10.48 2.11 12.81
N GLU A 70 -11.16 3.08 12.17
CA GLU A 70 -12.09 4.02 12.78
C GLU A 70 -11.45 4.89 13.88
N SER A 71 -10.62 4.30 14.74
CA SER A 71 -9.77 5.01 15.72
C SER A 71 -8.61 4.15 16.18
N CYS A 72 -7.50 4.79 16.54
CA CYS A 72 -6.35 4.13 17.17
C CYS A 72 -5.51 5.13 17.96
N THR A 73 -4.64 4.65 18.83
CA THR A 73 -3.60 5.46 19.45
C THR A 73 -2.49 5.78 18.46
N GLN A 74 -1.71 6.82 18.75
CA GLN A 74 -0.53 7.13 17.92
C GLN A 74 0.49 5.99 17.92
N THR A 75 0.57 5.21 19.00
CA THR A 75 1.48 4.05 19.09
C THR A 75 1.04 2.94 18.16
N GLU A 76 -0.24 2.55 18.21
CA GLU A 76 -0.80 1.53 17.34
C GLU A 76 -0.64 1.92 15.87
N LEU A 77 -0.90 3.19 15.52
CA LEU A 77 -0.76 3.67 14.16
C LEU A 77 0.71 3.69 13.69
N ALA A 78 1.65 3.99 14.59
CA ALA A 78 3.08 3.98 14.28
C ALA A 78 3.58 2.57 13.94
N ILE A 79 3.17 1.58 14.73
CA ILE A 79 3.44 0.15 14.48
C ILE A 79 2.84 -0.27 13.16
N GLU A 80 1.57 0.01 12.96
CA GLU A 80 0.81 -0.39 11.76
C GLU A 80 1.38 0.21 10.45
N LEU A 81 1.95 1.40 10.52
CA LEU A 81 2.55 2.08 9.37
C LEU A 81 4.07 1.86 9.26
N GLU A 82 4.67 1.16 10.22
CA GLU A 82 6.12 0.98 10.32
C GLU A 82 6.87 2.32 10.29
N ILE A 83 6.39 3.27 11.10
CA ILE A 83 6.94 4.63 11.19
C ILE A 83 7.29 4.92 12.66
N GLU A 84 8.41 5.59 12.88
CA GLU A 84 8.79 6.05 14.22
C GLU A 84 7.76 7.04 14.79
N LYS A 85 7.46 6.92 16.09
CA LYS A 85 6.49 7.77 16.80
C LYS A 85 6.73 9.28 16.61
N PRO A 86 7.96 9.82 16.69
CA PRO A 86 8.20 11.24 16.47
C PRO A 86 7.86 11.70 15.05
N THR A 87 8.19 10.88 14.06
CA THR A 87 7.87 11.15 12.65
C THR A 87 6.37 11.16 12.42
N LEU A 88 5.66 10.15 12.96
CA LEU A 88 4.20 10.11 12.90
C LEU A 88 3.58 11.29 13.65
N GLY A 89 4.12 11.69 14.81
CA GLY A 89 3.65 12.85 15.57
C GLY A 89 3.57 14.11 14.73
N LYS A 90 4.67 14.45 14.04
CA LYS A 90 4.72 15.62 13.14
C LYS A 90 3.75 15.51 11.95
N LEU A 91 3.51 14.28 11.48
CA LEU A 91 2.58 14.05 10.40
C LEU A 91 1.13 14.26 10.85
N ILE A 92 0.77 13.74 12.03
CA ILE A 92 -0.55 13.95 12.64
C ILE A 92 -0.80 15.44 12.91
N GLU A 93 0.16 16.18 13.47
CA GLU A 93 0.04 17.63 13.68
C GLU A 93 -0.29 18.38 12.40
N ARG A 94 0.33 18.01 11.27
CA ARG A 94 0.02 18.60 9.95
C ARG A 94 -1.40 18.25 9.46
N LEU A 95 -1.89 17.06 9.75
CA LEU A 95 -3.24 16.64 9.40
C LEU A 95 -4.29 17.29 10.31
N GLU A 96 -3.97 17.49 11.60
CA GLU A 96 -4.79 18.27 12.54
C GLU A 96 -4.87 19.75 12.10
N ALA A 97 -3.75 20.35 11.70
CA ALA A 97 -3.73 21.72 11.18
C ALA A 97 -4.60 21.90 9.93
N LYS A 98 -4.80 20.83 9.13
CA LYS A 98 -5.72 20.80 7.99
C LYS A 98 -7.17 20.48 8.41
N GLY A 99 -7.42 20.18 9.69
CA GLY A 99 -8.72 19.82 10.20
C GLY A 99 -9.21 18.42 9.78
N TRP A 100 -8.32 17.54 9.30
CA TRP A 100 -8.71 16.21 8.82
C TRP A 100 -8.60 15.11 9.89
N VAL A 101 -7.76 15.33 10.89
CA VAL A 101 -7.54 14.43 12.03
C VAL A 101 -7.75 15.20 13.32
N GLU A 102 -8.22 14.54 14.35
CA GLU A 102 -8.31 15.08 15.70
C GLU A 102 -7.87 14.05 16.74
N ARG A 103 -7.37 14.55 17.88
CA ARG A 103 -7.08 13.74 19.06
C ARG A 103 -8.19 13.89 20.09
N ARG A 104 -8.73 12.77 20.55
CA ARG A 104 -9.71 12.72 21.65
C ARG A 104 -9.12 11.91 22.81
N ALA A 105 -9.52 12.21 24.04
CA ALA A 105 -9.18 11.37 25.19
C ALA A 105 -9.72 9.95 24.95
N ASP A 106 -8.95 8.95 25.33
CA ASP A 106 -9.42 7.57 25.31
C ASP A 106 -10.45 7.38 26.44
N ALA A 107 -11.55 6.69 26.14
CA ALA A 107 -12.62 6.44 27.09
C ALA A 107 -12.19 5.51 28.24
N SER A 108 -11.19 4.66 28.02
CA SER A 108 -10.68 3.68 28.99
C SER A 108 -9.46 4.18 29.75
N ASP A 109 -8.70 5.13 29.18
CA ASP A 109 -7.49 5.72 29.81
C ASP A 109 -7.37 7.21 29.46
N ALA A 110 -7.73 8.06 30.41
CA ALA A 110 -7.66 9.52 30.25
C ALA A 110 -6.24 10.06 29.98
N ARG A 111 -5.19 9.27 30.19
CA ARG A 111 -3.79 9.62 29.86
C ARG A 111 -3.45 9.34 28.41
N SER A 112 -4.24 8.52 27.73
CA SER A 112 -4.09 8.14 26.34
C SER A 112 -4.96 9.01 25.45
N LYS A 113 -4.50 9.23 24.21
CA LYS A 113 -5.29 9.92 23.18
C LYS A 113 -5.45 9.00 21.98
N ARG A 114 -6.67 8.95 21.47
CA ARG A 114 -6.99 8.26 20.21
C ARG A 114 -7.11 9.27 19.08
N LEU A 115 -6.70 8.84 17.91
CA LEU A 115 -6.80 9.58 16.66
C LEU A 115 -8.09 9.23 15.95
N PHE A 116 -8.76 10.23 15.42
CA PHE A 116 -9.98 10.08 14.64
C PHE A 116 -9.89 10.92 13.37
N LEU A 117 -10.54 10.46 12.31
CA LEU A 117 -10.83 11.31 11.16
C LEU A 117 -12.02 12.22 11.50
N THR A 118 -11.91 13.49 11.11
CA THR A 118 -12.99 14.45 11.30
C THR A 118 -14.04 14.32 10.18
N PRO A 119 -15.24 14.83 10.37
CA PRO A 119 -16.23 14.93 9.28
C PRO A 119 -15.72 15.75 8.08
N ALA A 120 -14.83 16.74 8.30
CA ALA A 120 -14.23 17.54 7.23
C ALA A 120 -13.30 16.72 6.31
N ALA A 121 -12.81 15.57 6.75
CA ALA A 121 -12.01 14.66 5.92
C ALA A 121 -12.85 13.84 4.93
N ARG A 122 -14.17 13.73 5.12
CA ARG A 122 -15.04 12.85 4.31
C ARG A 122 -14.97 13.12 2.79
N PRO A 123 -15.04 14.37 2.29
CA PRO A 123 -14.94 14.62 0.86
C PRO A 123 -13.60 14.14 0.29
N LEU A 124 -12.51 14.41 1.01
CA LEU A 124 -11.16 13.97 0.61
C LEU A 124 -11.06 12.44 0.56
N LEU A 125 -11.62 11.75 1.57
CA LEU A 125 -11.65 10.28 1.60
C LEU A 125 -12.45 9.70 0.45
N ALA A 126 -13.56 10.32 0.06
CA ALA A 126 -14.36 9.90 -1.09
C ALA A 126 -13.56 10.01 -2.39
N GLU A 127 -12.86 11.13 -2.61
CA GLU A 127 -11.98 11.29 -3.78
C GLU A 127 -10.82 10.31 -3.75
N MET A 128 -10.20 10.08 -2.60
CA MET A 128 -9.15 9.07 -2.44
C MET A 128 -9.66 7.66 -2.80
N SER A 129 -10.87 7.31 -2.36
CA SER A 129 -11.50 6.02 -2.69
C SER A 129 -11.73 5.89 -4.18
N GLN A 130 -12.31 6.91 -4.82
CA GLN A 130 -12.51 6.92 -6.27
C GLN A 130 -11.19 6.70 -7.03
N ARG A 131 -10.11 7.39 -6.63
CA ARG A 131 -8.78 7.19 -7.24
C ARG A 131 -8.24 5.78 -7.02
N ALA A 132 -8.51 5.19 -5.86
CA ALA A 132 -8.13 3.80 -5.59
C ALA A 132 -8.89 2.83 -6.49
N ASP A 133 -10.20 3.02 -6.66
CA ASP A 133 -11.05 2.20 -7.52
C ASP A 133 -10.57 2.27 -8.99
N GLU A 134 -10.27 3.47 -9.51
CA GLU A 134 -9.70 3.65 -10.85
C GLU A 134 -8.37 2.89 -11.03
N VAL A 135 -7.52 2.89 -10.00
CA VAL A 135 -6.24 2.15 -10.03
C VAL A 135 -6.50 0.64 -10.03
N ILE A 136 -7.41 0.15 -9.18
CA ILE A 136 -7.77 -1.26 -9.10
C ILE A 136 -8.35 -1.74 -10.43
N GLU A 137 -9.31 -1.01 -11.00
CA GLU A 137 -9.90 -1.34 -12.30
C GLU A 137 -8.82 -1.45 -13.39
N GLY A 138 -7.91 -0.49 -13.45
CA GLY A 138 -6.83 -0.49 -14.43
C GLY A 138 -5.83 -1.64 -14.24
N VAL A 139 -5.50 -1.98 -12.99
CA VAL A 139 -4.55 -3.05 -12.67
C VAL A 139 -5.12 -4.42 -12.94
N PHE A 140 -6.42 -4.62 -12.72
CA PHE A 140 -7.10 -5.88 -12.96
C PHE A 140 -7.75 -5.97 -14.34
N ALA A 141 -7.51 -4.99 -15.22
CA ALA A 141 -8.00 -5.04 -16.61
C ALA A 141 -7.49 -6.30 -17.32
N GLY A 142 -8.41 -7.11 -17.84
CA GLY A 142 -8.10 -8.36 -18.53
C GLY A 142 -7.92 -9.58 -17.61
N ILE A 143 -8.02 -9.41 -16.29
CA ILE A 143 -8.03 -10.53 -15.33
C ILE A 143 -9.49 -10.88 -15.00
N GLY A 144 -9.86 -12.14 -15.19
CA GLY A 144 -11.22 -12.62 -14.92
C GLY A 144 -11.62 -12.51 -13.43
N ALA A 145 -12.92 -12.41 -13.17
CA ALA A 145 -13.44 -12.31 -11.80
C ALA A 145 -13.01 -13.51 -10.92
N ASP A 146 -13.06 -14.73 -11.48
CA ASP A 146 -12.68 -15.95 -10.76
C ASP A 146 -11.16 -16.01 -10.48
N GLU A 147 -10.34 -15.48 -11.38
CA GLU A 147 -8.89 -15.39 -11.19
C GLU A 147 -8.55 -14.36 -10.12
N SER A 148 -9.23 -13.21 -10.15
CA SER A 148 -9.09 -12.17 -9.13
C SER A 148 -9.52 -12.66 -7.76
N ALA A 149 -10.59 -13.45 -7.67
CA ALA A 149 -11.05 -14.06 -6.43
C ALA A 149 -10.02 -15.05 -5.89
N ARG A 150 -9.51 -15.97 -6.71
CA ARG A 150 -8.47 -16.93 -6.32
C ARG A 150 -7.19 -16.25 -5.88
N LEU A 151 -6.75 -15.19 -6.59
CA LEU A 151 -5.58 -14.42 -6.20
C LEU A 151 -5.75 -13.78 -4.83
N ARG A 152 -6.92 -13.18 -4.57
CA ARG A 152 -7.24 -12.57 -3.26
C ARG A 152 -7.19 -13.60 -2.15
N ASP A 153 -7.81 -14.77 -2.35
CA ASP A 153 -7.87 -15.82 -1.35
C ASP A 153 -6.45 -16.36 -1.06
N THR A 154 -5.65 -16.62 -2.09
CA THR A 154 -4.26 -17.04 -1.94
C THR A 154 -3.41 -16.00 -1.20
N LEU A 155 -3.56 -14.71 -1.52
CA LEU A 155 -2.84 -13.63 -0.82
C LEU A 155 -3.30 -13.48 0.64
N SER A 156 -4.58 -13.78 0.93
CA SER A 156 -5.08 -13.82 2.30
C SER A 156 -4.43 -14.95 3.10
N ASP A 157 -4.36 -16.16 2.56
CA ASP A 157 -3.71 -17.29 3.21
C ASP A 157 -2.22 -17.01 3.48
N ILE A 158 -1.51 -16.44 2.49
CA ILE A 158 -0.10 -16.04 2.65
C ILE A 158 0.03 -15.01 3.80
N LYS A 159 -0.85 -14.02 3.85
CA LYS A 159 -0.84 -13.01 4.90
C LYS A 159 -1.08 -13.63 6.28
N ASP A 160 -2.02 -14.56 6.39
CA ASP A 160 -2.35 -15.22 7.66
C ASP A 160 -1.17 -16.08 8.14
N ASN A 161 -0.51 -16.81 7.24
CA ASN A 161 0.71 -17.55 7.55
C ASN A 161 1.84 -16.64 8.03
N LEU A 162 2.06 -15.50 7.36
CA LEU A 162 3.06 -14.52 7.78
C LEU A 162 2.73 -13.92 9.15
N THR A 163 1.45 -13.69 9.46
CA THR A 163 1.04 -13.19 10.78
C THR A 163 1.41 -14.18 11.87
N VAL A 164 1.16 -15.47 11.67
CA VAL A 164 1.56 -16.52 12.62
C VAL A 164 3.08 -16.53 12.82
N MET A 165 3.84 -16.48 11.73
CA MET A 165 5.32 -16.47 11.80
C MET A 165 5.89 -15.24 12.51
N MET A 166 5.22 -14.08 12.42
CA MET A 166 5.63 -12.85 13.13
C MET A 166 5.38 -12.94 14.64
N ASP A 167 4.40 -13.72 15.07
CA ASP A 167 4.07 -13.93 16.49
C ASP A 167 4.93 -15.04 17.14
N GLU A 168 5.66 -15.82 16.34
CA GLU A 168 6.59 -16.82 16.86
C GLU A 168 7.83 -16.13 17.48
N PRO A 169 8.23 -16.50 18.71
CA PRO A 169 9.45 -15.96 19.29
C PRO A 169 10.65 -16.40 18.45
N LEU A 170 11.54 -15.43 18.14
CA LEU A 170 12.81 -15.72 17.47
C LEU A 170 13.54 -16.78 18.32
N ALA A 171 13.93 -17.89 17.67
CA ALA A 171 14.77 -18.89 18.33
C ALA A 171 16.03 -18.18 18.82
N GLU A 172 16.25 -18.20 20.16
CA GLU A 172 17.50 -17.68 20.73
C GLU A 172 18.65 -18.48 20.10
N ASP A 173 19.56 -17.77 19.44
CA ASP A 173 20.82 -18.33 18.93
C ASP A 173 21.54 -19.01 20.11
N ARG A 174 21.64 -20.32 20.07
CA ARG A 174 22.42 -21.13 21.00
C ARG A 174 23.85 -21.21 20.50
#